data_7bb5f3bf08360ace3eb94833cabb0f1a
#
_entry.id   7bb5f3bf08360ace3eb94833cabb0f1a
#
_cell.length_a   1.000
_cell.length_b   1.000
_cell.length_c   1.000
_cell.angle_alpha   90.00
_cell.angle_beta   90.00
_cell.angle_gamma   90.00
#
_symmetry.space_group_name_H-M   'P 1'
#
loop_
_entity.id
_entity.type
_entity.pdbx_description
1 polymer ?
#
loop_
_entity_poly.entity_id
_entity_poly.type
_entity_poly.pdbx_seq_one_letter_code
_entity_poly.pdbx_strand_id
1 'polypeptide(L)'
;ALKTSELHPTANIPVTDPSLANRLKNIAEQVFMSFNGVGYGRMDFRMNDKGELFFLEINFTCSVFYAQGYEGSADYILLHDGAGQRGFLERIIIEGMARYRRKEKVYKIKGNAISGYGIYAKWDLPKGTILFQGEEKAQRIVTKKFVDENWDEREKLNFRRYAYPISKDVYILWDLQPEEWSPQNHHCDANCTYIGLNVVINKAVQKGEELTLDYGSFLDETMEPFNCNCGAANCRGLIKGTTGNKI
;
A
#
# COMPACT_ATOMS: atom_id res chain seq x y z
N ALA A 1 -31.63 18.30 13.37
CA ALA A 1 -32.67 17.62 14.17
C ALA A 1 -33.46 16.71 13.23
N LEU A 2 -33.39 15.40 13.43
CA LEU A 2 -34.25 14.44 12.74
C LEU A 2 -35.71 14.76 13.06
N LYS A 3 -36.51 14.95 12.03
CA LYS A 3 -37.95 15.08 12.22
C LYS A 3 -38.51 13.74 12.67
N THR A 4 -39.39 13.71 13.65
CA THR A 4 -40.04 12.48 14.16
C THR A 4 -40.70 11.65 13.06
N SER A 5 -41.12 12.28 11.95
CA SER A 5 -41.64 11.59 10.76
C SER A 5 -40.62 10.77 9.99
N GLU A 6 -39.31 11.04 10.13
CA GLU A 6 -38.23 10.30 9.45
C GLU A 6 -37.93 8.96 10.14
N LEU A 7 -38.37 8.80 11.37
CA LEU A 7 -38.23 7.59 12.16
C LEU A 7 -39.41 6.61 12.01
N HIS A 8 -40.44 6.98 11.25
CA HIS A 8 -41.60 6.10 11.08
C HIS A 8 -41.33 5.03 10.02
N PRO A 9 -41.57 3.73 10.31
CA PRO A 9 -41.31 2.64 9.37
C PRO A 9 -41.92 2.82 7.99
N THR A 10 -43.08 3.46 7.89
CA THR A 10 -43.78 3.72 6.62
C THR A 10 -43.22 4.91 5.82
N ALA A 11 -42.31 5.71 6.39
CA ALA A 11 -41.65 6.79 5.68
C ALA A 11 -40.36 6.30 4.93
N ASN A 12 -39.84 5.16 5.30
CA ASN A 12 -38.63 4.55 4.71
C ASN A 12 -39.04 3.35 3.90
N ILE A 13 -39.26 3.53 2.61
CA ILE A 13 -39.63 2.48 1.66
C ILE A 13 -38.54 2.26 0.64
N PRO A 14 -38.33 1.01 0.20
CA PRO A 14 -37.34 0.72 -0.84
C PRO A 14 -37.77 1.34 -2.18
N VAL A 15 -36.77 1.71 -3.00
CA VAL A 15 -37.00 2.11 -4.38
C VAL A 15 -37.38 0.86 -5.19
N THR A 16 -38.61 0.85 -5.71
CA THR A 16 -39.15 -0.31 -6.46
C THR A 16 -38.88 -0.23 -7.96
N ASP A 17 -38.61 0.95 -8.51
CA ASP A 17 -38.20 1.12 -9.89
C ASP A 17 -36.75 0.64 -10.11
N PRO A 18 -36.50 -0.43 -10.90
CA PRO A 18 -35.14 -0.95 -11.10
C PRO A 18 -34.22 0.05 -11.82
N SER A 19 -34.76 0.89 -12.70
CA SER A 19 -33.99 1.90 -13.43
C SER A 19 -33.46 2.96 -12.46
N LEU A 20 -34.30 3.50 -11.61
CA LEU A 20 -33.91 4.46 -10.59
C LEU A 20 -32.94 3.83 -9.58
N ALA A 21 -33.22 2.61 -9.14
CA ALA A 21 -32.34 1.90 -8.20
C ALA A 21 -30.92 1.70 -8.78
N ASN A 22 -30.79 1.31 -10.04
CA ASN A 22 -29.50 1.15 -10.71
C ASN A 22 -28.77 2.49 -10.90
N ARG A 23 -29.49 3.56 -11.25
CA ARG A 23 -28.90 4.90 -11.35
C ARG A 23 -28.35 5.35 -10.00
N LEU A 24 -29.10 5.21 -8.91
CA LEU A 24 -28.66 5.56 -7.56
C LEU A 24 -27.45 4.76 -7.12
N LYS A 25 -27.42 3.44 -7.37
CA LYS A 25 -26.27 2.59 -7.05
C LYS A 25 -25.01 3.03 -7.80
N ASN A 26 -25.10 3.27 -9.11
CA ASN A 26 -23.96 3.67 -9.92
C ASN A 26 -23.40 5.03 -9.48
N ILE A 27 -24.28 6.01 -9.21
CA ILE A 27 -23.85 7.33 -8.74
C ILE A 27 -23.23 7.21 -7.34
N ALA A 28 -23.85 6.44 -6.44
CA ALA A 28 -23.34 6.25 -5.08
C ALA A 28 -21.94 5.60 -5.11
N GLU A 29 -21.73 4.60 -5.95
CA GLU A 29 -20.42 3.96 -6.12
C GLU A 29 -19.37 4.97 -6.63
N GLN A 30 -19.68 5.72 -7.68
CA GLN A 30 -18.79 6.75 -8.22
C GLN A 30 -18.43 7.81 -7.18
N VAL A 31 -19.41 8.31 -6.44
CA VAL A 31 -19.20 9.28 -5.36
C VAL A 31 -18.32 8.69 -4.27
N PHE A 32 -18.63 7.48 -3.82
CA PHE A 32 -17.84 6.79 -2.78
C PHE A 32 -16.39 6.63 -3.17
N MET A 33 -16.14 6.17 -4.39
CA MET A 33 -14.79 5.98 -4.92
C MET A 33 -14.04 7.30 -5.13
N SER A 34 -14.71 8.37 -5.55
CA SER A 34 -14.07 9.69 -5.74
C SER A 34 -13.59 10.32 -4.42
N PHE A 35 -14.19 9.95 -3.30
CA PHE A 35 -13.74 10.31 -1.96
C PHE A 35 -12.74 9.30 -1.35
N ASN A 36 -12.25 8.33 -2.11
CA ASN A 36 -11.43 7.22 -1.59
C ASN A 36 -12.12 6.50 -0.43
N GLY A 37 -13.43 6.29 -0.55
CA GLY A 37 -14.28 5.71 0.48
C GLY A 37 -13.82 4.32 0.90
N VAL A 38 -13.84 4.08 2.23
CA VAL A 38 -13.39 2.84 2.84
C VAL A 38 -14.45 2.34 3.82
N GLY A 39 -14.74 1.06 3.78
CA GLY A 39 -15.76 0.45 4.64
C GLY A 39 -17.16 0.72 4.09
N TYR A 40 -17.88 1.68 4.66
CA TYR A 40 -19.24 2.00 4.25
C TYR A 40 -19.53 3.50 4.39
N GLY A 41 -20.61 3.92 3.77
CA GLY A 41 -21.15 5.28 3.90
C GLY A 41 -22.62 5.31 3.54
N ARG A 42 -23.37 6.22 4.16
CA ARG A 42 -24.72 6.55 3.74
C ARG A 42 -24.69 7.81 2.91
N MET A 43 -25.39 7.80 1.80
CA MET A 43 -25.53 8.94 0.91
C MET A 43 -26.97 9.37 0.82
N ASP A 44 -27.18 10.67 0.82
CA ASP A 44 -28.48 11.27 0.70
C ASP A 44 -28.61 11.98 -0.66
N PHE A 45 -29.69 11.66 -1.38
CA PHE A 45 -30.01 12.22 -2.70
C PHE A 45 -31.39 12.84 -2.69
N ARG A 46 -31.58 13.81 -3.57
CA ARG A 46 -32.92 14.31 -3.94
C ARG A 46 -33.16 14.12 -5.43
N MET A 47 -34.42 13.91 -5.78
CA MET A 47 -34.86 13.85 -7.16
C MET A 47 -35.91 14.93 -7.39
N ASN A 48 -35.80 15.66 -8.49
CA ASN A 48 -36.82 16.63 -8.91
C ASN A 48 -37.90 15.96 -9.78
N ASP A 49 -38.91 16.73 -10.13
CA ASP A 49 -40.06 16.29 -10.95
C ASP A 49 -39.67 15.85 -12.35
N LYS A 50 -38.47 16.23 -12.83
CA LYS A 50 -37.89 15.78 -14.12
C LYS A 50 -37.09 14.48 -14.00
N GLY A 51 -36.98 13.89 -12.81
CA GLY A 51 -36.21 12.69 -12.54
C GLY A 51 -34.70 12.91 -12.47
N GLU A 52 -34.24 14.17 -12.32
CA GLU A 52 -32.83 14.50 -12.12
C GLU A 52 -32.43 14.25 -10.67
N LEU A 53 -31.30 13.57 -10.46
CA LEU A 53 -30.76 13.24 -9.15
C LEU A 53 -29.73 14.27 -8.71
N PHE A 54 -29.85 14.73 -7.47
CA PHE A 54 -28.95 15.66 -6.82
C PHE A 54 -28.34 14.97 -5.60
N PHE A 55 -27.03 14.81 -5.59
CA PHE A 55 -26.29 14.38 -4.42
C PHE A 55 -26.29 15.49 -3.37
N LEU A 56 -26.61 15.17 -2.13
CA LEU A 56 -26.65 16.13 -1.03
C LEU A 56 -25.45 15.96 -0.11
N GLU A 57 -25.27 14.77 0.45
CA GLU A 57 -24.19 14.50 1.40
C GLU A 57 -23.81 13.02 1.40
N ILE A 58 -22.59 12.75 1.90
CA ILE A 58 -22.12 11.41 2.27
C ILE A 58 -21.71 11.42 3.74
N ASN A 59 -22.17 10.43 4.49
CA ASN A 59 -21.79 10.22 5.86
C ASN A 59 -21.02 8.89 5.97
N PHE A 60 -19.70 8.96 6.16
CA PHE A 60 -18.81 7.81 6.32
C PHE A 60 -18.84 7.20 7.72
N THR A 61 -19.54 7.84 8.65
CA THR A 61 -19.67 7.37 10.04
C THR A 61 -21.13 7.29 10.46
N CYS A 62 -22.04 7.03 9.52
CA CYS A 62 -23.45 6.91 9.84
C CYS A 62 -23.68 5.79 10.86
N SER A 63 -24.48 6.08 11.87
CA SER A 63 -24.83 5.11 12.91
C SER A 63 -25.71 4.02 12.33
N VAL A 64 -25.45 2.80 12.77
CA VAL A 64 -26.17 1.56 12.42
C VAL A 64 -26.41 0.73 13.69
N PHE A 65 -27.33 -0.21 13.64
CA PHE A 65 -27.66 -1.12 14.75
C PHE A 65 -28.28 -0.45 15.96
N TYR A 66 -29.15 0.51 15.72
CA TYR A 66 -29.97 1.05 16.80
C TYR A 66 -30.89 -0.03 17.39
N ALA A 67 -31.26 0.14 18.64
CA ALA A 67 -32.22 -0.72 19.29
C ALA A 67 -33.59 -0.68 18.57
N GLN A 68 -34.33 -1.77 18.65
CA GLN A 68 -35.66 -1.87 18.06
C GLN A 68 -36.57 -0.71 18.53
N GLY A 69 -37.20 -0.05 17.59
CA GLY A 69 -38.03 1.13 17.84
C GLY A 69 -37.29 2.47 17.85
N TYR A 70 -35.95 2.43 17.64
CA TYR A 70 -35.12 3.63 17.54
C TYR A 70 -34.29 3.65 16.24
N GLU A 71 -34.72 2.83 15.25
CA GLU A 71 -33.99 2.64 14.01
C GLU A 71 -33.73 3.98 13.29
N GLY A 72 -32.50 4.16 12.82
CA GLY A 72 -32.10 5.25 11.94
C GLY A 72 -32.29 4.89 10.46
N SER A 73 -32.12 5.86 9.57
CA SER A 73 -32.28 5.64 8.12
C SER A 73 -31.35 4.53 7.57
N ALA A 74 -30.16 4.36 8.11
CA ALA A 74 -29.26 3.28 7.73
C ALA A 74 -29.78 1.90 8.15
N ASP A 75 -30.45 1.79 9.30
CA ASP A 75 -31.05 0.52 9.74
C ASP A 75 -32.19 0.09 8.82
N TYR A 76 -33.01 1.04 8.36
CA TYR A 76 -34.07 0.75 7.37
C TYR A 76 -33.48 0.30 6.02
N ILE A 77 -32.35 0.87 5.58
CA ILE A 77 -31.64 0.38 4.39
C ILE A 77 -31.22 -1.08 4.58
N LEU A 78 -30.62 -1.40 5.73
CA LEU A 78 -30.21 -2.77 6.05
C LEU A 78 -31.38 -3.73 6.22
N LEU A 79 -32.51 -3.27 6.71
CA LEU A 79 -33.74 -4.07 6.84
C LEU A 79 -34.26 -4.51 5.46
N HIS A 80 -34.11 -3.65 4.45
CA HIS A 80 -34.56 -3.92 3.08
C HIS A 80 -33.46 -4.53 2.18
N ASP A 81 -32.20 -4.60 2.64
CA ASP A 81 -31.15 -5.35 1.96
C ASP A 81 -31.28 -6.85 2.22
N GLY A 82 -31.29 -7.66 1.18
CA GLY A 82 -31.42 -9.12 1.30
C GLY A 82 -30.33 -9.80 2.15
N ALA A 83 -29.16 -9.16 2.33
CA ALA A 83 -28.11 -9.62 3.24
C ALA A 83 -28.33 -9.19 4.70
N GLY A 84 -29.12 -8.16 4.92
CA GLY A 84 -29.45 -7.62 6.22
C GLY A 84 -28.25 -7.18 7.06
N GLN A 85 -28.49 -6.98 8.36
CA GLN A 85 -27.46 -6.56 9.30
C GLN A 85 -26.28 -7.53 9.40
N ARG A 86 -26.56 -8.84 9.36
CA ARG A 86 -25.51 -9.86 9.44
C ARG A 86 -24.60 -9.82 8.22
N GLY A 87 -25.16 -9.80 7.02
CA GLY A 87 -24.36 -9.74 5.79
C GLY A 87 -23.58 -8.43 5.67
N PHE A 88 -24.12 -7.32 6.18
CA PHE A 88 -23.38 -6.06 6.28
C PHE A 88 -22.14 -6.19 7.18
N LEU A 89 -22.28 -6.75 8.39
CA LEU A 89 -21.18 -6.99 9.31
C LEU A 89 -20.12 -7.92 8.71
N GLU A 90 -20.54 -9.02 8.10
CA GLU A 90 -19.64 -9.98 7.45
C GLU A 90 -18.79 -9.27 6.37
N ARG A 91 -19.40 -8.43 5.53
CA ARG A 91 -18.69 -7.65 4.49
C ARG A 91 -17.68 -6.68 5.09
N ILE A 92 -18.06 -5.94 6.13
CA ILE A 92 -17.16 -4.99 6.82
C ILE A 92 -15.96 -5.70 7.44
N ILE A 93 -16.19 -6.85 8.10
CA ILE A 93 -15.13 -7.63 8.72
C ILE A 93 -14.18 -8.20 7.64
N ILE A 94 -14.73 -8.81 6.60
CA ILE A 94 -13.93 -9.39 5.52
C ILE A 94 -13.07 -8.31 4.85
N GLU A 95 -13.66 -7.17 4.52
CA GLU A 95 -12.96 -6.06 3.88
C GLU A 95 -11.89 -5.44 4.82
N GLY A 96 -12.23 -5.25 6.09
CA GLY A 96 -11.30 -4.76 7.11
C GLY A 96 -10.11 -5.70 7.30
N MET A 97 -10.35 -7.01 7.36
CA MET A 97 -9.28 -8.02 7.43
C MET A 97 -8.42 -8.05 6.17
N ALA A 98 -9.04 -7.92 4.99
CA ALA A 98 -8.31 -7.88 3.72
C ALA A 98 -7.40 -6.63 3.64
N ARG A 99 -7.89 -5.48 4.11
CA ARG A 99 -7.07 -4.25 4.19
C ARG A 99 -5.94 -4.38 5.20
N TYR A 100 -6.20 -4.95 6.36
CA TYR A 100 -5.17 -5.22 7.36
C TYR A 100 -4.06 -6.11 6.79
N ARG A 101 -4.44 -7.22 6.13
CA ARG A 101 -3.49 -8.13 5.49
C ARG A 101 -2.66 -7.45 4.38
N ARG A 102 -3.27 -6.56 3.59
CA ARG A 102 -2.54 -5.79 2.56
C ARG A 102 -1.53 -4.80 3.16
N LYS A 103 -1.77 -4.31 4.37
CA LYS A 103 -0.82 -3.45 5.10
C LYS A 103 0.24 -4.26 5.85
N GLU A 104 0.01 -5.55 6.08
CA GLU A 104 0.95 -6.38 6.80
C GLU A 104 2.18 -6.65 5.93
N LYS A 105 3.36 -6.25 6.43
CA LYS A 105 4.62 -6.54 5.74
C LYS A 105 4.80 -8.05 5.63
N VAL A 106 5.12 -8.53 4.44
CA VAL A 106 5.38 -9.97 4.14
C VAL A 106 6.67 -10.49 4.80
N TYR A 107 7.40 -9.63 5.47
CA TYR A 107 8.67 -9.92 6.13
C TYR A 107 8.67 -9.46 7.58
N LYS A 108 9.65 -9.94 8.32
CA LYS A 108 10.03 -9.48 9.67
C LYS A 108 11.51 -9.15 9.70
N ILE A 109 11.88 -8.18 10.54
CA ILE A 109 13.27 -7.83 10.81
C ILE A 109 13.80 -8.78 11.88
N LYS A 110 15.00 -9.33 11.67
CA LYS A 110 15.72 -10.16 12.66
C LYS A 110 17.19 -9.77 12.69
N GLY A 111 17.84 -10.06 13.81
CA GLY A 111 19.29 -10.02 13.90
C GLY A 111 19.96 -10.98 12.94
N ASN A 112 21.07 -10.54 12.35
CA ASN A 112 21.93 -11.29 11.44
C ASN A 112 23.37 -11.14 11.92
N ALA A 113 24.07 -12.26 12.10
CA ALA A 113 25.43 -12.28 12.62
C ALA A 113 26.46 -11.63 11.68
N ILE A 114 26.16 -11.54 10.38
CA ILE A 114 27.08 -11.00 9.36
C ILE A 114 26.86 -9.50 9.17
N SER A 115 25.62 -9.05 9.12
CA SER A 115 25.23 -7.69 8.72
C SER A 115 24.46 -6.90 9.78
N GLY A 116 24.34 -7.43 10.99
CA GLY A 116 23.60 -6.84 12.10
C GLY A 116 22.11 -7.16 12.03
N TYR A 117 21.39 -6.70 11.00
CA TYR A 117 19.96 -6.97 10.81
C TYR A 117 19.69 -7.31 9.37
N GLY A 118 18.62 -8.09 9.15
CA GLY A 118 18.09 -8.42 7.83
C GLY A 118 16.57 -8.58 7.86
N ILE A 119 15.96 -8.71 6.70
CA ILE A 119 14.54 -8.99 6.56
C ILE A 119 14.32 -10.43 6.12
N TYR A 120 13.33 -11.08 6.71
CA TYR A 120 13.07 -12.51 6.56
C TYR A 120 11.60 -12.76 6.24
N ALA A 121 11.31 -13.61 5.27
CA ALA A 121 9.96 -13.95 4.85
C ALA A 121 9.12 -14.48 6.04
N LYS A 122 7.89 -13.96 6.21
CA LYS A 122 6.96 -14.44 7.24
C LYS A 122 6.25 -15.73 6.83
N TRP A 123 6.07 -15.93 5.55
CA TRP A 123 5.48 -17.11 4.91
C TRP A 123 6.15 -17.34 3.56
N ASP A 124 5.74 -18.40 2.86
CA ASP A 124 6.25 -18.69 1.52
C ASP A 124 5.81 -17.60 0.55
N LEU A 125 6.76 -17.09 -0.23
CA LEU A 125 6.55 -16.01 -1.19
C LEU A 125 6.81 -16.51 -2.61
N PRO A 126 5.82 -16.48 -3.51
CA PRO A 126 6.03 -16.86 -4.89
C PRO A 126 6.86 -15.81 -5.65
N LYS A 127 7.55 -16.27 -6.70
CA LYS A 127 8.19 -15.38 -7.68
C LYS A 127 7.16 -14.36 -8.22
N GLY A 128 7.57 -13.13 -8.39
CA GLY A 128 6.73 -12.02 -8.85
C GLY A 128 6.04 -11.25 -7.72
N THR A 129 6.14 -11.69 -6.46
CA THR A 129 5.63 -10.91 -5.32
C THR A 129 6.38 -9.58 -5.21
N ILE A 130 5.66 -8.47 -5.16
CA ILE A 130 6.24 -7.15 -4.92
C ILE A 130 6.50 -7.02 -3.42
N LEU A 131 7.76 -6.85 -3.05
CA LEU A 131 8.22 -6.69 -1.67
C LEU A 131 8.15 -5.22 -1.23
N PHE A 132 8.66 -4.32 -2.07
CA PHE A 132 8.58 -2.88 -1.90
C PHE A 132 8.08 -2.24 -3.18
N GLN A 133 7.05 -1.44 -3.07
CA GLN A 133 6.51 -0.66 -4.18
C GLN A 133 7.15 0.73 -4.16
N GLY A 134 7.97 1.02 -5.13
CA GLY A 134 8.62 2.33 -5.31
C GLY A 134 7.97 3.19 -6.39
N GLU A 135 7.24 2.56 -7.34
CA GLU A 135 6.49 3.28 -8.38
C GLU A 135 5.34 4.10 -7.76
N GLU A 136 5.02 5.21 -8.35
CA GLU A 136 3.94 6.12 -7.91
C GLU A 136 4.13 6.72 -6.52
N LYS A 137 5.29 6.51 -5.88
CA LYS A 137 5.62 7.14 -4.61
C LYS A 137 6.43 8.42 -4.83
N ALA A 138 6.20 9.41 -3.98
CA ALA A 138 7.06 10.57 -3.92
C ALA A 138 8.48 10.15 -3.53
N GLN A 139 9.46 10.48 -4.38
CA GLN A 139 10.87 10.13 -4.17
C GLN A 139 11.68 11.39 -3.86
N ARG A 140 12.61 11.28 -2.92
CA ARG A 140 13.60 12.32 -2.67
C ARG A 140 14.74 12.15 -3.67
N ILE A 141 14.88 13.11 -4.59
CA ILE A 141 15.87 13.06 -5.67
C ILE A 141 16.96 14.07 -5.40
N VAL A 142 18.22 13.69 -5.63
CA VAL A 142 19.39 14.59 -5.57
C VAL A 142 20.31 14.36 -6.76
N THR A 143 21.08 15.39 -7.11
CA THR A 143 22.18 15.25 -8.07
C THR A 143 23.51 15.02 -7.32
N LYS A 144 24.42 14.25 -7.92
CA LYS A 144 25.76 14.04 -7.37
C LYS A 144 26.47 15.37 -7.15
N LYS A 145 26.36 16.31 -8.09
CA LYS A 145 26.93 17.65 -7.95
C LYS A 145 26.45 18.36 -6.68
N PHE A 146 25.14 18.34 -6.41
CA PHE A 146 24.60 18.96 -5.20
C PHE A 146 25.15 18.33 -3.93
N VAL A 147 25.26 17.00 -3.89
CA VAL A 147 25.84 16.25 -2.77
C VAL A 147 27.30 16.65 -2.55
N ASP A 148 28.11 16.67 -3.61
CA ASP A 148 29.53 16.98 -3.53
C ASP A 148 29.78 18.40 -3.03
N GLU A 149 28.95 19.37 -3.42
CA GLU A 149 29.10 20.80 -3.08
C GLU A 149 28.51 21.18 -1.72
N ASN A 150 27.50 20.48 -1.22
CA ASN A 150 26.68 20.94 -0.09
C ASN A 150 26.66 20.03 1.12
N TRP A 151 27.06 18.76 1.00
CA TRP A 151 26.94 17.79 2.08
C TRP A 151 28.28 17.59 2.80
N ASP A 152 28.19 17.25 4.09
CA ASP A 152 29.37 16.85 4.87
C ASP A 152 29.83 15.41 4.52
N GLU A 153 31.00 15.02 5.03
CA GLU A 153 31.57 13.71 4.70
C GLU A 153 30.74 12.53 5.23
N ARG A 154 30.00 12.71 6.32
CA ARG A 154 29.10 11.67 6.87
C ARG A 154 27.90 11.47 5.96
N GLU A 155 27.32 12.57 5.50
CA GLU A 155 26.19 12.54 4.56
C GLU A 155 26.63 11.96 3.20
N LYS A 156 27.81 12.35 2.70
CA LYS A 156 28.41 11.78 1.49
C LYS A 156 28.67 10.27 1.62
N LEU A 157 29.12 9.81 2.78
CA LEU A 157 29.31 8.39 3.05
C LEU A 157 27.96 7.65 3.00
N ASN A 158 26.91 8.18 3.63
CA ASN A 158 25.57 7.61 3.56
C ASN A 158 25.02 7.59 2.12
N PHE A 159 25.26 8.64 1.36
CA PHE A 159 24.92 8.70 -0.06
C PHE A 159 25.60 7.57 -0.84
N ARG A 160 26.92 7.40 -0.70
CA ARG A 160 27.67 6.32 -1.38
C ARG A 160 27.21 4.91 -0.98
N ARG A 161 26.60 4.75 0.20
CA ARG A 161 26.12 3.44 0.69
C ARG A 161 24.70 3.10 0.29
N TYR A 162 23.85 4.13 0.17
CA TYR A 162 22.40 3.90 0.16
C TYR A 162 21.65 4.60 -0.98
N ALA A 163 22.29 5.48 -1.74
CA ALA A 163 21.61 6.15 -2.85
C ALA A 163 21.40 5.19 -4.03
N TYR A 164 20.25 5.31 -4.67
CA TYR A 164 19.88 4.50 -5.82
C TYR A 164 20.02 5.33 -7.11
N PRO A 165 20.90 4.94 -8.05
CA PRO A 165 21.10 5.68 -9.29
C PRO A 165 19.92 5.49 -10.24
N ILE A 166 19.34 6.59 -10.73
CA ILE A 166 18.32 6.58 -11.79
C ILE A 166 18.88 7.10 -13.11
N SER A 167 19.98 7.83 -13.07
CA SER A 167 20.75 8.21 -14.23
C SER A 167 22.19 8.54 -13.80
N LYS A 168 23.07 8.90 -14.73
CA LYS A 168 24.49 9.12 -14.50
C LYS A 168 24.82 10.03 -13.30
N ASP A 169 24.02 11.08 -13.07
CA ASP A 169 24.29 12.06 -12.03
C ASP A 169 23.07 12.33 -11.12
N VAL A 170 22.03 11.47 -11.20
CA VAL A 170 20.78 11.67 -10.46
C VAL A 170 20.44 10.42 -9.68
N TYR A 171 20.09 10.61 -8.42
CA TYR A 171 19.90 9.53 -7.45
C TYR A 171 18.63 9.72 -6.65
N ILE A 172 18.00 8.61 -6.29
CA ILE A 172 16.95 8.54 -5.28
C ILE A 172 17.61 8.29 -3.93
N LEU A 173 17.17 9.05 -2.93
CA LEU A 173 17.49 8.79 -1.54
C LEU A 173 16.30 8.09 -0.89
N TRP A 174 16.56 6.98 -0.23
CA TRP A 174 15.54 6.30 0.54
C TRP A 174 15.05 7.18 1.68
N ASP A 175 13.77 7.09 1.98
CA ASP A 175 13.18 7.80 3.11
C ASP A 175 13.88 7.42 4.41
N LEU A 176 14.09 8.41 5.27
CA LEU A 176 14.68 8.21 6.59
C LEU A 176 13.70 7.55 7.59
N GLN A 177 12.42 7.38 7.20
CA GLN A 177 11.44 6.74 8.04
C GLN A 177 11.63 5.21 8.02
N PRO A 178 11.99 4.59 9.16
CA PRO A 178 12.23 3.13 9.25
C PRO A 178 10.99 2.30 8.89
N GLU A 179 9.82 2.93 8.88
CA GLU A 179 8.54 2.30 8.52
C GLU A 179 8.42 2.07 7.01
N GLU A 180 9.05 2.92 6.20
CA GLU A 180 8.99 2.88 4.75
C GLU A 180 10.09 2.05 4.09
N TRP A 181 11.18 1.78 4.81
CA TRP A 181 12.26 0.93 4.33
C TRP A 181 12.71 -0.08 5.39
N SER A 182 13.44 -1.10 4.97
CA SER A 182 13.95 -2.13 5.86
C SER A 182 15.33 -2.59 5.38
N PRO A 183 16.22 -3.02 6.29
CA PRO A 183 17.57 -3.44 5.95
C PRO A 183 17.54 -4.71 5.09
N GLN A 184 17.61 -4.56 3.80
CA GLN A 184 17.70 -5.66 2.85
C GLN A 184 19.17 -5.85 2.47
N ASN A 185 19.76 -6.95 2.92
CA ASN A 185 21.19 -7.23 2.75
C ASN A 185 21.54 -7.65 1.33
N HIS A 186 22.85 -7.56 1.03
CA HIS A 186 23.41 -8.10 -0.19
C HIS A 186 23.60 -9.61 -0.12
N HIS A 187 23.33 -10.28 -1.25
CA HIS A 187 23.72 -11.67 -1.51
C HIS A 187 24.04 -11.86 -3.00
N CYS A 188 25.14 -12.57 -3.32
CA CYS A 188 25.54 -12.78 -4.72
C CYS A 188 24.56 -13.67 -5.50
N ASP A 189 23.80 -14.53 -4.81
CA ASP A 189 22.67 -15.28 -5.35
C ASP A 189 21.37 -14.78 -4.70
N ALA A 190 21.04 -13.51 -4.93
CA ALA A 190 19.89 -12.83 -4.33
C ALA A 190 18.56 -13.42 -4.80
N ASN A 191 17.54 -13.37 -3.92
CA ASN A 191 16.18 -13.78 -4.22
C ASN A 191 15.21 -12.62 -4.51
N CYS A 192 15.73 -11.38 -4.50
CA CYS A 192 14.99 -10.18 -4.89
C CYS A 192 15.78 -9.42 -5.96
N THR A 193 15.07 -8.65 -6.76
CA THR A 193 15.63 -7.76 -7.79
C THR A 193 14.79 -6.51 -7.94
N TYR A 194 15.36 -5.46 -8.51
CA TYR A 194 14.59 -4.30 -8.95
C TYR A 194 13.94 -4.57 -10.31
N ILE A 195 12.68 -4.13 -10.44
CA ILE A 195 11.96 -3.97 -11.70
C ILE A 195 11.39 -2.55 -11.67
N GLY A 196 11.98 -1.64 -12.45
CA GLY A 196 11.77 -0.21 -12.25
C GLY A 196 12.20 0.19 -10.84
N LEU A 197 11.32 0.86 -10.09
CA LEU A 197 11.54 1.23 -8.70
C LEU A 197 10.97 0.21 -7.68
N ASN A 198 10.35 -0.85 -8.16
CA ASN A 198 9.80 -1.90 -7.30
C ASN A 198 10.86 -2.96 -6.98
N VAL A 199 10.90 -3.42 -5.74
CA VAL A 199 11.65 -4.63 -5.37
C VAL A 199 10.73 -5.83 -5.46
N VAL A 200 11.12 -6.81 -6.26
CA VAL A 200 10.31 -7.98 -6.61
C VAL A 200 11.07 -9.26 -6.27
N ILE A 201 10.36 -10.26 -5.77
CA ILE A 201 10.85 -11.62 -5.57
C ILE A 201 11.16 -12.25 -6.95
N ASN A 202 12.42 -12.59 -7.24
CA ASN A 202 12.83 -13.14 -8.53
C ASN A 202 12.86 -14.68 -8.58
N LYS A 203 12.85 -15.34 -7.42
CA LYS A 203 12.70 -16.81 -7.26
C LYS A 203 11.88 -17.10 -6.01
N ALA A 204 11.11 -18.20 -6.00
CA ALA A 204 10.30 -18.58 -4.85
C ALA A 204 11.14 -18.62 -3.56
N VAL A 205 10.60 -18.06 -2.49
CA VAL A 205 11.23 -17.94 -1.17
C VAL A 205 10.40 -18.69 -0.15
N GLN A 206 11.03 -19.47 0.70
CA GLN A 206 10.37 -20.17 1.80
C GLN A 206 10.26 -19.30 3.04
N LYS A 207 9.28 -19.60 3.90
CA LYS A 207 9.13 -18.96 5.20
C LYS A 207 10.42 -19.03 6.00
N GLY A 208 10.89 -17.88 6.46
CA GLY A 208 12.09 -17.76 7.29
C GLY A 208 13.39 -17.54 6.51
N GLU A 209 13.38 -17.61 5.20
CA GLU A 209 14.53 -17.22 4.37
C GLU A 209 14.75 -15.71 4.40
N GLU A 210 16.02 -15.31 4.32
CA GLU A 210 16.38 -13.90 4.21
C GLU A 210 16.09 -13.38 2.80
N LEU A 211 15.51 -12.20 2.73
CA LEU A 211 15.20 -11.51 1.48
C LEU A 211 16.35 -10.57 1.15
N THR A 212 17.06 -10.87 0.07
CA THR A 212 18.34 -10.23 -0.27
C THR A 212 18.33 -9.63 -1.68
N LEU A 213 19.15 -8.61 -1.89
CA LEU A 213 19.43 -7.98 -3.18
C LEU A 213 20.87 -8.21 -3.61
N ASP A 214 21.10 -8.25 -4.91
CA ASP A 214 22.46 -8.13 -5.43
C ASP A 214 22.79 -6.65 -5.67
N TYR A 215 23.50 -6.03 -4.76
CA TYR A 215 23.87 -4.62 -4.84
C TYR A 215 24.68 -4.27 -6.09
N GLY A 216 25.56 -5.17 -6.54
CA GLY A 216 26.33 -4.95 -7.75
C GLY A 216 25.51 -4.97 -9.03
N SER A 217 24.23 -5.39 -8.98
CA SER A 217 23.37 -5.43 -10.16
C SER A 217 22.67 -4.10 -10.47
N PHE A 218 22.56 -3.19 -9.49
CA PHE A 218 21.82 -1.95 -9.66
C PHE A 218 22.55 -0.68 -9.19
N LEU A 219 23.62 -0.81 -8.40
CA LEU A 219 24.42 0.34 -7.97
C LEU A 219 25.51 0.67 -9.00
N ASP A 220 25.83 1.94 -9.14
CA ASP A 220 26.86 2.43 -10.05
C ASP A 220 28.23 2.63 -9.34
N GLU A 221 29.17 3.21 -10.03
CA GLU A 221 30.55 3.46 -9.55
C GLU A 221 30.64 4.40 -8.34
N THR A 222 29.56 5.08 -7.94
CA THR A 222 29.57 5.92 -6.73
C THR A 222 29.44 5.08 -5.46
N MET A 223 29.01 3.82 -5.58
CA MET A 223 28.89 2.91 -4.45
C MET A 223 30.24 2.65 -3.82
N GLU A 224 30.32 2.75 -2.49
CA GLU A 224 31.52 2.34 -1.74
C GLU A 224 31.70 0.81 -1.84
N PRO A 225 32.82 0.31 -2.39
CA PRO A 225 33.05 -1.13 -2.48
C PRO A 225 33.18 -1.78 -1.10
N PHE A 226 32.72 -3.00 -0.98
CA PHE A 226 32.82 -3.77 0.27
C PHE A 226 33.15 -5.26 0.03
N ASN A 227 33.79 -5.89 1.02
CA ASN A 227 34.03 -7.32 1.01
C ASN A 227 32.76 -8.09 1.35
N CYS A 228 32.41 -9.04 0.48
CA CYS A 228 31.21 -9.86 0.61
C CYS A 228 31.52 -11.22 1.24
N ASN A 229 30.82 -11.57 2.29
CA ASN A 229 30.88 -12.85 2.99
C ASN A 229 29.50 -13.56 2.97
N CYS A 230 28.76 -13.46 1.85
CA CYS A 230 27.39 -13.98 1.77
C CYS A 230 27.29 -15.52 1.78
N GLY A 231 28.40 -16.25 1.58
CA GLY A 231 28.42 -17.72 1.57
C GLY A 231 27.87 -18.37 0.30
N ALA A 232 27.47 -17.61 -0.72
CA ALA A 232 27.03 -18.18 -2.00
C ALA A 232 28.19 -18.92 -2.72
N ALA A 233 27.88 -20.00 -3.42
CA ALA A 233 28.87 -20.73 -4.22
C ALA A 233 29.50 -19.84 -5.32
N ASN A 234 28.74 -18.84 -5.81
CA ASN A 234 29.17 -17.84 -6.80
C ASN A 234 29.54 -16.50 -6.15
N CYS A 235 29.93 -16.49 -4.86
CA CYS A 235 30.30 -15.26 -4.17
C CYS A 235 31.47 -14.57 -4.87
N ARG A 236 31.29 -13.27 -5.17
CA ARG A 236 32.28 -12.48 -5.91
C ARG A 236 33.43 -11.96 -5.03
N GLY A 237 33.33 -12.10 -3.73
CA GLY A 237 34.34 -11.64 -2.75
C GLY A 237 34.32 -10.10 -2.56
N LEU A 238 34.51 -9.34 -3.64
CA LEU A 238 34.43 -7.87 -3.62
C LEU A 238 33.22 -7.41 -4.43
N ILE A 239 32.37 -6.63 -3.81
CA ILE A 239 31.21 -6.01 -4.45
C ILE A 239 31.50 -4.54 -4.70
N LYS A 240 31.31 -4.14 -5.92
CA LYS A 240 31.40 -2.74 -6.38
C LYS A 240 30.29 -2.48 -7.39
N GLY A 241 29.88 -1.22 -7.50
CA GLY A 241 28.95 -0.79 -8.52
C GLY A 241 29.54 -0.93 -9.93
N THR A 242 28.68 -0.98 -10.93
CA THR A 242 29.07 -1.12 -12.33
C THR A 242 28.72 0.12 -13.12
N THR A 243 29.63 0.55 -14.01
CA THR A 243 29.36 1.61 -14.98
C THR A 243 28.27 1.16 -15.94
N GLY A 244 27.20 1.96 -16.09
CA GLY A 244 26.18 1.71 -17.11
C GLY A 244 24.94 0.96 -16.65
N ASN A 245 24.74 0.72 -15.36
CA ASN A 245 23.43 0.30 -14.87
C ASN A 245 22.39 1.38 -15.17
N LYS A 246 21.47 1.02 -16.02
CA LYS A 246 20.39 1.90 -16.46
C LYS A 246 19.08 1.18 -16.20
N ILE A 247 18.19 1.87 -15.58
CA ILE A 247 16.78 1.53 -15.57
C ILE A 247 16.22 1.69 -16.98
#